data_8c979266fad75bd3dc734a2b51db5e82
#
_entry.id   8c979266fad75bd3dc734a2b51db5e82
#
_cell.length_a   1.000
_cell.length_b   1.000
_cell.length_c   1.000
_cell.angle_alpha   90.00
_cell.angle_beta   90.00
_cell.angle_gamma   90.00
#
_symmetry.space_group_name_H-M   'P 1'
#
loop_
_entity.id
_entity.type
_entity.pdbx_description
1 polymer ?
#
loop_
_entity_poly.entity_id
_entity_poly.type
_entity_poly.pdbx_seq_one_letter_code
_entity_poly.pdbx_strand_id
1 'polypeptide(L)'
;MKTTKILWCALALVATLQACNLDREPADYIPFEQSYRNMQDAQKWDNGIYSTLRGKFGGGYVLPQEAQADMLNAHAAFGNLYSEFHGWAIKPESNVLQEVYHSYYAALVDVNVVLTKLPELAVSEAEMPLKNHYLGNAFFARAFYHFNLALRWGMNYNEATADKDLGIVLALDPDMQNKPQRATNAQTYKQILDDLAQAERLLADVRVAPGNNEISADAVRALRARAFLYIGDMERAYAEAKQLIDAGKYPLIAPYAPQLNGEGKVNASEDPFARMWFYDNGDEQIWQPYVAKENEVPTITPLYGADLNTASYWDAKPEDKRQGDYNKPPYVPTREVINNLFASENDHRAHALFEFVNTTVSDMNVSTQLYVVSKFKGNPGYATLTSTHWGGYVPNGNQAPKPFRIAEQYLIAAEAAYNMGNTAEAQACLNALRNSRGVPTTDLTGEELYAEIKAERARELAFEGFRLWDLRRWNQGIGPRSFQGAAGYYEVSPSFYAPNFKVNIKPGNKMFVWPFPENEVNINTNIKQNPGWE
;
A
#
# COMPACT_ATOMS: atom_id res chain seq x y z
N MET A 1 44.20 52.31 46.82
CA MET A 1 44.48 51.55 45.55
C MET A 1 44.16 50.05 45.59
N LYS A 2 44.13 49.37 46.68
CA LYS A 2 43.79 47.91 46.71
C LYS A 2 42.31 47.62 46.64
N THR A 3 41.47 48.46 47.25
CA THR A 3 40.00 48.30 47.28
C THR A 3 39.32 48.55 45.89
N THR A 4 39.84 49.47 45.10
CA THR A 4 39.34 49.78 43.74
C THR A 4 39.60 48.66 42.74
N LYS A 5 40.73 47.94 42.87
CA LYS A 5 41.03 46.78 42.00
C LYS A 5 40.14 45.56 42.28
N ILE A 6 39.75 45.35 43.52
CA ILE A 6 38.82 44.25 43.90
C ILE A 6 37.42 44.52 43.36
N LEU A 7 36.98 45.80 43.36
CA LEU A 7 35.67 46.18 42.82
C LEU A 7 35.58 45.97 41.28
N TRP A 8 36.66 46.27 40.53
CA TRP A 8 36.75 46.03 39.09
C TRP A 8 36.80 44.56 38.73
N CYS A 9 37.49 43.74 39.53
CA CYS A 9 37.50 42.29 39.35
C CYS A 9 36.12 41.66 39.65
N ALA A 10 35.41 42.13 40.68
CA ALA A 10 34.05 41.66 40.97
C ALA A 10 33.03 42.06 39.89
N LEU A 11 33.14 43.28 39.32
CA LEU A 11 32.29 43.71 38.22
C LEU A 11 32.57 42.94 36.93
N ALA A 12 33.82 42.60 36.65
CA ALA A 12 34.20 41.78 35.48
C ALA A 12 33.69 40.33 35.63
N LEU A 13 33.67 39.77 36.86
CA LEU A 13 33.13 38.41 37.09
C LEU A 13 31.62 38.36 36.94
N VAL A 14 30.87 39.42 37.31
CA VAL A 14 29.42 39.48 37.11
C VAL A 14 29.05 39.67 35.65
N ALA A 15 29.87 40.38 34.86
CA ALA A 15 29.65 40.56 33.43
C ALA A 15 29.90 39.27 32.63
N THR A 16 30.73 38.35 33.11
CA THR A 16 30.97 37.06 32.45
C THR A 16 29.92 36.00 32.74
N LEU A 17 29.08 36.20 33.76
CA LEU A 17 27.98 35.27 34.08
C LEU A 17 26.72 35.49 33.25
N GLN A 18 26.66 36.56 32.46
CA GLN A 18 25.54 36.81 31.53
C GLN A 18 25.82 36.39 30.08
N ALA A 19 26.96 35.78 29.80
CA ALA A 19 27.41 35.50 28.41
C ALA A 19 27.11 34.09 27.92
N CYS A 20 26.45 33.24 28.71
CA CYS A 20 26.02 31.94 28.23
C CYS A 20 24.50 31.84 28.37
N ASN A 21 23.80 32.24 27.32
CA ASN A 21 22.44 31.74 27.16
C ASN A 21 22.59 30.25 26.73
N LEU A 22 22.56 29.37 27.71
CA LEU A 22 22.64 27.92 27.54
C LEU A 22 21.38 27.35 26.89
N ASP A 23 20.34 28.18 26.69
CA ASP A 23 19.10 27.85 26.02
C ASP A 23 19.16 28.21 24.51
N ARG A 24 20.31 27.99 23.87
CA ARG A 24 20.33 27.98 22.39
C ARG A 24 19.79 26.64 21.92
N GLU A 25 18.52 26.64 21.56
CA GLU A 25 17.95 25.55 20.80
C GLU A 25 18.73 25.40 19.48
N PRO A 26 18.99 24.17 19.00
CA PRO A 26 19.57 23.94 17.68
C PRO A 26 18.77 24.71 16.63
N ALA A 27 19.42 25.32 15.65
CA ALA A 27 18.74 26.15 14.64
C ALA A 27 17.76 25.36 13.75
N ASP A 28 17.83 24.06 13.80
CA ASP A 28 17.03 23.07 13.10
C ASP A 28 15.99 22.35 14.01
N TYR A 29 15.88 22.78 15.28
CA TYR A 29 14.91 22.25 16.24
C TYR A 29 13.82 23.29 16.54
N ILE A 30 12.56 22.91 16.34
CA ILE A 30 11.40 23.68 16.79
C ILE A 30 10.83 22.98 18.01
N PRO A 31 10.82 23.62 19.21
CA PRO A 31 10.18 23.05 20.38
C PRO A 31 8.73 22.65 20.11
N PHE A 32 8.30 21.56 20.70
CA PHE A 32 6.94 21.03 20.50
C PHE A 32 5.85 22.08 20.76
N GLU A 33 6.03 22.91 21.80
CA GLU A 33 5.12 24.02 22.16
C GLU A 33 5.06 25.11 21.08
N GLN A 34 6.09 25.23 20.25
CA GLN A 34 6.20 26.20 19.17
C GLN A 34 5.86 25.63 17.79
N SER A 35 5.63 24.35 17.69
CA SER A 35 5.39 23.66 16.41
C SER A 35 3.99 23.91 15.82
N TYR A 36 3.08 24.53 16.59
CA TYR A 36 1.68 24.72 16.22
C TYR A 36 1.15 26.08 16.68
N ARG A 37 1.50 27.16 15.99
CA ARG A 37 1.17 28.55 16.39
C ARG A 37 0.06 29.20 15.55
N ASN A 38 -0.13 28.73 14.32
CA ASN A 38 -1.04 29.31 13.36
C ASN A 38 -1.40 28.30 12.25
N MET A 39 -2.31 28.66 11.36
CA MET A 39 -2.75 27.80 10.26
C MET A 39 -1.64 27.50 9.23
N GLN A 40 -0.60 28.33 9.14
CA GLN A 40 0.55 28.03 8.28
C GLN A 40 1.41 26.87 8.85
N ASP A 41 1.55 26.81 10.17
CA ASP A 41 2.20 25.66 10.82
C ASP A 41 1.33 24.41 10.66
N ALA A 42 0.00 24.52 10.82
CA ALA A 42 -0.96 23.45 10.58
C ALA A 42 -0.85 22.88 9.15
N GLN A 43 -0.68 23.72 8.14
CA GLN A 43 -0.47 23.31 6.75
C GLN A 43 0.81 22.47 6.56
N LYS A 44 1.89 22.82 7.26
CA LYS A 44 3.13 22.04 7.17
C LYS A 44 2.95 20.62 7.74
N TRP A 45 2.22 20.52 8.86
CA TRP A 45 1.88 19.23 9.44
C TRP A 45 0.98 18.41 8.51
N ASP A 46 -0.02 19.03 7.90
CA ASP A 46 -0.89 18.37 6.92
C ASP A 46 -0.12 17.87 5.70
N ASN A 47 0.78 18.67 5.15
CA ASN A 47 1.70 18.26 4.09
C ASN A 47 2.57 17.06 4.51
N GLY A 48 3.02 17.02 5.78
CA GLY A 48 3.73 15.89 6.39
C GLY A 48 2.88 14.63 6.41
N ILE A 49 1.59 14.74 6.79
CA ILE A 49 0.63 13.63 6.78
C ILE A 49 0.49 13.05 5.37
N TYR A 50 0.27 13.89 4.34
CA TYR A 50 0.17 13.44 2.95
C TYR A 50 1.45 12.74 2.47
N SER A 51 2.62 13.32 2.78
CA SER A 51 3.91 12.73 2.41
C SER A 51 4.11 11.36 3.04
N THR A 52 3.81 11.23 4.33
CA THR A 52 3.93 9.97 5.08
C THR A 52 2.93 8.93 4.58
N LEU A 53 1.67 9.30 4.36
CA LEU A 53 0.64 8.42 3.78
C LEU A 53 1.08 7.88 2.43
N ARG A 54 1.53 8.77 1.53
CA ARG A 54 2.03 8.38 0.20
C ARG A 54 3.11 7.30 0.30
N GLY A 55 4.06 7.46 1.22
CA GLY A 55 5.14 6.50 1.46
C GLY A 55 4.65 5.11 1.88
N LYS A 56 3.45 4.98 2.46
CA LYS A 56 2.90 3.70 2.91
C LYS A 56 2.31 2.81 1.79
N PHE A 57 2.32 3.27 0.55
CA PHE A 57 1.79 2.51 -0.59
C PHE A 57 2.88 1.80 -1.41
N GLY A 58 4.07 1.60 -0.86
CA GLY A 58 5.17 0.88 -1.50
C GLY A 58 6.18 0.32 -0.51
N GLY A 59 7.34 -0.13 -0.97
CA GLY A 59 8.43 -0.62 -0.17
C GLY A 59 8.00 -1.70 0.85
N GLY A 60 8.54 -1.62 2.04
CA GLY A 60 8.23 -2.54 3.15
C GLY A 60 6.76 -2.60 3.58
N TYR A 61 5.92 -1.67 3.09
CA TYR A 61 4.49 -1.62 3.43
C TYR A 61 3.60 -2.42 2.46
N VAL A 62 4.12 -2.85 1.32
CA VAL A 62 3.38 -3.60 0.31
C VAL A 62 4.12 -4.87 -0.11
N LEU A 63 5.43 -4.79 -0.33
CA LEU A 63 6.19 -5.85 -0.95
C LEU A 63 6.35 -7.12 -0.12
N PRO A 64 6.53 -7.10 1.22
CA PRO A 64 6.66 -8.32 2.01
C PRO A 64 5.43 -9.22 1.94
N GLN A 65 4.20 -8.63 2.03
CA GLN A 65 2.98 -9.42 1.93
C GLN A 65 2.73 -9.95 0.51
N GLU A 66 3.15 -9.24 -0.53
CA GLU A 66 3.11 -9.75 -1.90
C GLU A 66 4.06 -10.93 -2.09
N ALA A 67 5.29 -10.83 -1.56
CA ALA A 67 6.24 -11.94 -1.58
C ALA A 67 5.73 -13.15 -0.77
N GLN A 68 5.00 -12.92 0.32
CA GLN A 68 4.44 -13.97 1.18
C GLN A 68 3.24 -14.66 0.53
N ALA A 69 2.44 -13.97 -0.28
CA ALA A 69 1.25 -14.49 -0.92
C ALA A 69 1.56 -15.58 -1.99
N ASP A 70 0.55 -15.99 -2.74
CA ASP A 70 0.60 -17.10 -3.70
C ASP A 70 0.82 -16.67 -5.16
N MET A 71 0.93 -15.36 -5.43
CA MET A 71 0.94 -14.84 -6.80
C MET A 71 2.33 -14.80 -7.46
N LEU A 72 3.40 -14.88 -6.67
CA LEU A 72 4.77 -14.68 -7.12
C LEU A 72 5.68 -15.86 -6.79
N ASN A 73 6.65 -16.12 -7.67
CA ASN A 73 7.78 -17.02 -7.43
C ASN A 73 9.08 -16.23 -7.37
N ALA A 74 9.92 -16.55 -6.40
CA ALA A 74 11.26 -16.01 -6.32
C ALA A 74 12.14 -16.63 -7.42
N HIS A 75 12.88 -15.78 -8.10
CA HIS A 75 13.90 -16.15 -9.05
C HIS A 75 15.19 -16.64 -8.32
N ALA A 76 16.01 -17.48 -8.95
CA ALA A 76 17.21 -18.04 -8.31
C ALA A 76 18.21 -16.96 -7.84
N ALA A 77 18.28 -15.82 -8.53
CA ALA A 77 19.14 -14.68 -8.19
C ALA A 77 18.36 -13.50 -7.58
N PHE A 78 17.32 -13.76 -6.78
CA PHE A 78 16.46 -12.73 -6.19
C PHE A 78 17.12 -11.91 -5.05
N GLY A 79 18.39 -12.16 -4.75
CA GLY A 79 19.15 -11.40 -3.75
C GLY A 79 18.63 -11.55 -2.32
N ASN A 80 17.92 -12.61 -2.01
CA ASN A 80 17.25 -12.87 -0.72
C ASN A 80 16.23 -11.77 -0.32
N LEU A 81 15.80 -10.95 -1.25
CA LEU A 81 14.81 -9.89 -0.99
C LEU A 81 13.52 -10.51 -0.44
N TYR A 82 13.12 -10.14 0.77
CA TYR A 82 11.95 -10.67 1.48
C TYR A 82 11.88 -12.21 1.55
N SER A 83 13.04 -12.89 1.56
CA SER A 83 13.12 -14.35 1.57
C SER A 83 12.39 -14.99 2.76
N GLU A 84 12.44 -14.38 3.93
CA GLU A 84 11.75 -14.85 5.13
C GLU A 84 10.21 -14.84 4.97
N PHE A 85 9.66 -13.85 4.25
CA PHE A 85 8.23 -13.77 3.94
C PHE A 85 7.86 -14.80 2.87
N HIS A 86 8.61 -14.82 1.76
CA HIS A 86 8.36 -15.75 0.67
C HIS A 86 8.48 -17.20 1.11
N GLY A 87 9.47 -17.52 1.94
CA GLY A 87 9.70 -18.85 2.51
C GLY A 87 8.84 -19.20 3.71
N TRP A 88 7.97 -18.29 4.18
CA TRP A 88 7.17 -18.49 5.39
C TRP A 88 8.03 -18.85 6.60
N ALA A 89 9.14 -18.13 6.77
CA ALA A 89 10.13 -18.32 7.84
C ALA A 89 10.37 -17.01 8.63
N ILE A 90 9.32 -16.21 8.75
CA ILE A 90 9.34 -14.92 9.46
C ILE A 90 9.72 -15.14 10.93
N LYS A 91 10.48 -14.23 11.51
CA LYS A 91 10.90 -14.26 12.91
C LYS A 91 10.68 -12.90 13.58
N PRO A 92 10.50 -12.87 14.93
CA PRO A 92 10.35 -11.59 15.66
C PRO A 92 11.54 -10.63 15.51
N GLU A 93 12.74 -11.16 15.21
CA GLU A 93 13.99 -10.41 15.03
C GLU A 93 14.13 -9.79 13.63
N SER A 94 13.15 -9.98 12.75
CA SER A 94 13.16 -9.44 11.39
C SER A 94 13.28 -7.92 11.38
N ASN A 95 14.30 -7.41 10.69
CA ASN A 95 14.48 -5.97 10.48
C ASN A 95 13.31 -5.36 9.70
N VAL A 96 12.75 -6.09 8.73
CA VAL A 96 11.61 -5.62 7.93
C VAL A 96 10.38 -5.40 8.83
N LEU A 97 10.10 -6.35 9.74
CA LEU A 97 9.01 -6.19 10.70
C LEU A 97 9.22 -4.97 11.59
N GLN A 98 10.43 -4.80 12.12
CA GLN A 98 10.81 -3.69 12.98
C GLN A 98 10.64 -2.35 12.28
N GLU A 99 11.20 -2.21 11.08
CA GLU A 99 11.11 -0.97 10.29
C GLU A 99 9.66 -0.60 9.96
N VAL A 100 8.86 -1.56 9.52
CA VAL A 100 7.45 -1.33 9.18
C VAL A 100 6.64 -0.95 10.42
N TYR A 101 6.84 -1.64 11.53
CA TYR A 101 6.18 -1.36 12.80
C TYR A 101 6.50 0.05 13.30
N HIS A 102 7.78 0.35 13.47
CA HIS A 102 8.26 1.66 13.94
C HIS A 102 7.75 2.80 13.07
N SER A 103 7.79 2.63 11.75
CA SER A 103 7.36 3.68 10.84
C SER A 103 5.85 3.97 10.90
N TYR A 104 5.00 2.98 11.18
CA TYR A 104 3.58 3.24 11.43
C TYR A 104 3.36 3.96 12.77
N TYR A 105 4.07 3.57 13.83
CA TYR A 105 3.93 4.23 15.13
C TYR A 105 4.53 5.64 15.13
N ALA A 106 5.64 5.89 14.44
CA ALA A 106 6.15 7.24 14.24
C ALA A 106 5.11 8.13 13.51
N ALA A 107 4.50 7.61 12.45
CA ALA A 107 3.43 8.32 11.75
C ALA A 107 2.20 8.58 12.63
N LEU A 108 1.87 7.68 13.55
CA LEU A 108 0.79 7.87 14.54
C LEU A 108 1.12 8.98 15.54
N VAL A 109 2.38 9.12 15.96
CA VAL A 109 2.81 10.25 16.80
C VAL A 109 2.54 11.57 16.09
N ASP A 110 2.98 11.74 14.84
CA ASP A 110 2.78 12.96 14.06
C ASP A 110 1.28 13.31 13.93
N VAL A 111 0.47 12.32 13.59
CA VAL A 111 -1.00 12.50 13.48
C VAL A 111 -1.62 12.88 14.83
N ASN A 112 -1.18 12.26 15.92
CA ASN A 112 -1.70 12.57 17.25
C ASN A 112 -1.30 13.96 17.72
N VAL A 113 -0.12 14.48 17.31
CA VAL A 113 0.24 15.90 17.52
C VAL A 113 -0.81 16.81 16.87
N VAL A 114 -1.18 16.55 15.61
CA VAL A 114 -2.21 17.32 14.91
C VAL A 114 -3.55 17.23 15.63
N LEU A 115 -3.98 16.02 15.98
CA LEU A 115 -5.28 15.81 16.64
C LEU A 115 -5.36 16.39 18.06
N THR A 116 -4.21 16.60 18.72
CA THR A 116 -4.14 17.25 20.02
C THR A 116 -4.04 18.77 19.91
N LYS A 117 -3.16 19.28 19.02
CA LYS A 117 -2.82 20.71 18.98
C LYS A 117 -3.73 21.54 18.10
N LEU A 118 -4.15 21.02 16.96
CA LEU A 118 -4.99 21.77 16.03
C LEU A 118 -6.37 22.15 16.62
N PRO A 119 -7.07 21.32 17.41
CA PRO A 119 -8.30 21.74 18.08
C PRO A 119 -8.13 22.96 18.99
N GLU A 120 -6.99 23.08 19.68
CA GLU A 120 -6.67 24.19 20.61
C GLU A 120 -6.36 25.49 19.87
N LEU A 121 -6.01 25.43 18.59
CA LEU A 121 -5.64 26.61 17.81
C LEU A 121 -6.86 27.51 17.56
N ALA A 122 -6.80 28.75 18.07
CA ALA A 122 -7.80 29.76 17.77
C ALA A 122 -7.68 30.21 16.30
N VAL A 123 -8.77 30.13 15.55
CA VAL A 123 -8.84 30.48 14.13
C VAL A 123 -10.04 31.39 13.88
N SER A 124 -10.00 32.19 12.80
CA SER A 124 -11.15 32.97 12.33
C SER A 124 -12.22 32.03 11.73
N GLU A 125 -13.45 32.54 11.60
CA GLU A 125 -14.53 31.82 10.92
C GLU A 125 -14.18 31.46 9.46
N ALA A 126 -13.40 32.29 8.78
CA ALA A 126 -12.94 32.03 7.42
C ALA A 126 -11.92 30.89 7.33
N GLU A 127 -11.16 30.62 8.39
CA GLU A 127 -10.18 29.54 8.46
C GLU A 127 -10.77 28.21 8.97
N MET A 128 -11.97 28.23 9.56
CA MET A 128 -12.61 27.05 10.14
C MET A 128 -12.76 25.88 9.15
N PRO A 129 -13.16 26.08 7.87
CA PRO A 129 -13.23 25.00 6.89
C PRO A 129 -11.86 24.33 6.66
N LEU A 130 -10.79 25.12 6.59
CA LEU A 130 -9.44 24.62 6.42
C LEU A 130 -8.94 23.86 7.65
N LYS A 131 -9.24 24.36 8.86
CA LYS A 131 -8.97 23.65 10.12
C LYS A 131 -9.67 22.29 10.15
N ASN A 132 -10.95 22.23 9.77
CA ASN A 132 -11.72 21.00 9.68
C ASN A 132 -11.13 20.02 8.65
N HIS A 133 -10.67 20.55 7.49
CA HIS A 133 -10.02 19.75 6.47
C HIS A 133 -8.76 19.04 7.04
N TYR A 134 -7.86 19.78 7.67
CA TYR A 134 -6.65 19.20 8.25
C TYR A 134 -6.94 18.19 9.38
N LEU A 135 -7.94 18.46 10.22
CA LEU A 135 -8.40 17.50 11.23
C LEU A 135 -8.96 16.23 10.57
N GLY A 136 -9.74 16.37 9.51
CA GLY A 136 -10.30 15.26 8.75
C GLY A 136 -9.20 14.38 8.15
N ASN A 137 -8.17 14.98 7.56
CA ASN A 137 -7.00 14.29 7.03
C ASN A 137 -6.24 13.51 8.12
N ALA A 138 -6.07 14.11 9.31
CA ALA A 138 -5.42 13.48 10.44
C ALA A 138 -6.21 12.27 10.97
N PHE A 139 -7.53 12.38 11.11
CA PHE A 139 -8.39 11.25 11.51
C PHE A 139 -8.34 10.13 10.47
N PHE A 140 -8.42 10.45 9.18
CA PHE A 140 -8.27 9.46 8.11
C PHE A 140 -6.91 8.74 8.17
N ALA A 141 -5.83 9.48 8.33
CA ALA A 141 -4.48 8.94 8.41
C ALA A 141 -4.33 8.00 9.62
N ARG A 142 -4.87 8.39 10.80
CA ARG A 142 -4.84 7.54 12.00
C ARG A 142 -5.61 6.25 11.80
N ALA A 143 -6.80 6.32 11.23
CA ALA A 143 -7.59 5.15 10.88
C ALA A 143 -6.84 4.23 9.90
N PHE A 144 -6.24 4.79 8.86
CA PHE A 144 -5.46 4.05 7.87
C PHE A 144 -4.26 3.34 8.49
N TYR A 145 -3.52 4.01 9.37
CA TYR A 145 -2.35 3.40 10.03
C TYR A 145 -2.78 2.28 10.99
N HIS A 146 -3.78 2.51 11.83
CA HIS A 146 -4.31 1.47 12.72
C HIS A 146 -4.88 0.28 11.95
N PHE A 147 -5.58 0.51 10.84
CA PHE A 147 -6.08 -0.57 9.98
C PHE A 147 -4.94 -1.41 9.41
N ASN A 148 -3.88 -0.78 8.90
CA ASN A 148 -2.73 -1.49 8.36
C ASN A 148 -1.93 -2.24 9.43
N LEU A 149 -1.83 -1.70 10.64
CA LEU A 149 -1.27 -2.40 11.80
C LEU A 149 -2.14 -3.62 12.17
N ALA A 150 -3.46 -3.48 12.19
CA ALA A 150 -4.40 -4.57 12.48
C ALA A 150 -4.30 -5.71 11.46
N LEU A 151 -4.13 -5.39 10.18
CA LEU A 151 -3.90 -6.39 9.13
C LEU A 151 -2.64 -7.24 9.36
N ARG A 152 -1.61 -6.70 9.97
CA ARG A 152 -0.32 -7.37 10.16
C ARG A 152 -0.20 -8.06 11.51
N TRP A 153 -0.51 -7.33 12.58
CA TRP A 153 -0.24 -7.74 13.96
C TRP A 153 -1.48 -8.09 14.77
N GLY A 154 -2.68 -7.66 14.36
CA GLY A 154 -3.93 -8.08 15.00
C GLY A 154 -4.30 -9.52 14.65
N MET A 155 -4.94 -10.24 15.54
CA MET A 155 -5.54 -11.55 15.23
C MET A 155 -6.59 -11.40 14.13
N ASN A 156 -6.88 -12.47 13.39
CA ASN A 156 -7.98 -12.45 12.42
C ASN A 156 -9.29 -12.10 13.14
N TYR A 157 -10.05 -11.16 12.58
CA TYR A 157 -11.28 -10.73 13.23
C TYR A 157 -12.32 -11.87 13.21
N ASN A 158 -12.91 -12.13 14.36
CA ASN A 158 -14.05 -13.02 14.53
C ASN A 158 -15.01 -12.35 15.52
N GLU A 159 -16.20 -12.02 15.08
CA GLU A 159 -17.20 -11.30 15.88
C GLU A 159 -17.47 -11.98 17.24
N ALA A 160 -17.51 -13.32 17.26
CA ALA A 160 -17.78 -14.07 18.47
C ALA A 160 -16.67 -13.99 19.54
N THR A 161 -15.45 -13.59 19.16
CA THR A 161 -14.27 -13.57 20.05
C THR A 161 -13.51 -12.24 20.02
N ALA A 162 -13.95 -11.28 19.20
CA ALA A 162 -13.24 -10.01 18.99
C ALA A 162 -13.04 -9.18 20.27
N ASP A 163 -13.88 -9.36 21.27
CA ASP A 163 -13.76 -8.73 22.60
C ASP A 163 -12.62 -9.31 23.46
N LYS A 164 -12.07 -10.46 23.06
CA LYS A 164 -10.97 -11.19 23.74
C LYS A 164 -9.74 -11.35 22.87
N ASP A 165 -9.92 -11.47 21.56
CA ASP A 165 -8.82 -11.62 20.62
C ASP A 165 -7.92 -10.38 20.63
N LEU A 166 -6.62 -10.62 20.59
CA LEU A 166 -5.63 -9.54 20.65
C LEU A 166 -5.60 -8.76 19.33
N GLY A 167 -5.89 -7.48 19.43
CA GLY A 167 -5.72 -6.49 18.35
C GLY A 167 -4.30 -5.91 18.32
N ILE A 168 -4.21 -4.60 18.25
CA ILE A 168 -2.94 -3.85 18.20
C ILE A 168 -2.78 -2.96 19.44
N VAL A 169 -1.61 -2.34 19.60
CA VAL A 169 -1.43 -1.23 20.51
C VAL A 169 -2.08 0.02 19.88
N LEU A 170 -3.08 0.59 20.52
CA LEU A 170 -3.71 1.83 20.08
C LEU A 170 -2.89 3.04 20.56
N ALA A 171 -2.25 3.75 19.64
CA ALA A 171 -1.58 5.00 19.91
C ALA A 171 -2.54 6.17 19.64
N LEU A 172 -3.07 6.78 20.69
CA LEU A 172 -4.11 7.82 20.61
C LEU A 172 -3.64 9.19 21.14
N ASP A 173 -2.43 9.26 21.66
CA ASP A 173 -1.78 10.49 22.11
C ASP A 173 -0.33 10.56 21.58
N PRO A 174 0.30 11.73 21.57
CA PRO A 174 1.67 11.90 21.08
C PRO A 174 2.75 11.47 22.09
N ASP A 175 2.40 10.99 23.28
CA ASP A 175 3.37 10.63 24.31
C ASP A 175 4.07 9.30 24.00
N MET A 176 5.32 9.41 23.57
CA MET A 176 6.17 8.25 23.24
C MET A 176 6.66 7.48 24.48
N GLN A 177 6.48 7.99 25.70
CA GLN A 177 6.89 7.31 26.94
C GLN A 177 5.82 6.34 27.44
N ASN A 178 4.60 6.46 26.95
CA ASN A 178 3.53 5.54 27.26
C ASN A 178 3.86 4.12 26.79
N LYS A 179 3.55 3.15 27.65
CA LYS A 179 3.72 1.72 27.36
C LYS A 179 2.37 1.00 27.46
N PRO A 180 1.43 1.31 26.55
CA PRO A 180 0.11 0.70 26.60
C PRO A 180 0.15 -0.79 26.27
N GLN A 181 -0.79 -1.53 26.82
CA GLN A 181 -1.05 -2.90 26.39
C GLN A 181 -1.77 -2.93 25.04
N ARG A 182 -1.82 -4.09 24.41
CA ARG A 182 -2.63 -4.30 23.22
C ARG A 182 -4.11 -4.15 23.53
N ALA A 183 -4.83 -3.48 22.65
CA ALA A 183 -6.28 -3.47 22.65
C ALA A 183 -6.82 -4.83 22.14
N THR A 184 -8.09 -5.08 22.36
CA THR A 184 -8.78 -6.19 21.70
C THR A 184 -9.06 -5.87 20.22
N ASN A 185 -9.38 -6.87 19.42
CA ASN A 185 -9.81 -6.65 18.04
C ASN A 185 -11.06 -5.76 17.97
N ALA A 186 -12.03 -5.98 18.84
CA ALA A 186 -13.24 -5.15 18.91
C ALA A 186 -12.89 -3.68 19.19
N GLN A 187 -12.01 -3.40 20.16
CA GLN A 187 -11.54 -2.05 20.45
C GLN A 187 -10.74 -1.44 19.31
N THR A 188 -9.88 -2.24 18.66
CA THR A 188 -9.07 -1.81 17.52
C THR A 188 -9.95 -1.35 16.36
N TYR A 189 -10.88 -2.18 15.92
CA TYR A 189 -11.75 -1.83 14.78
C TYR A 189 -12.76 -0.76 15.14
N LYS A 190 -13.23 -0.71 16.40
CA LYS A 190 -14.06 0.41 16.88
C LYS A 190 -13.31 1.74 16.73
N GLN A 191 -12.06 1.82 17.16
CA GLN A 191 -11.26 3.05 17.02
C GLN A 191 -11.05 3.44 15.55
N ILE A 192 -10.76 2.48 14.68
CA ILE A 192 -10.62 2.71 13.23
C ILE A 192 -11.91 3.33 12.67
N LEU A 193 -13.06 2.73 12.99
CA LEU A 193 -14.36 3.19 12.49
C LEU A 193 -14.78 4.54 13.09
N ASP A 194 -14.47 4.80 14.35
CA ASP A 194 -14.73 6.09 15.00
C ASP A 194 -13.91 7.21 14.33
N ASP A 195 -12.62 6.96 14.04
CA ASP A 195 -11.76 7.91 13.33
C ASP A 195 -12.29 8.18 11.90
N LEU A 196 -12.72 7.13 11.18
CA LEU A 196 -13.32 7.30 9.85
C LEU A 196 -14.64 8.09 9.90
N ALA A 197 -15.45 7.92 10.94
CA ALA A 197 -16.67 8.71 11.11
C ALA A 197 -16.35 10.20 11.37
N GLN A 198 -15.32 10.50 12.17
CA GLN A 198 -14.85 11.87 12.36
C GLN A 198 -14.31 12.48 11.06
N ALA A 199 -13.48 11.71 10.33
CA ALA A 199 -12.93 12.13 9.05
C ALA A 199 -14.03 12.47 8.04
N GLU A 200 -15.04 11.61 7.88
CA GLU A 200 -16.16 11.83 6.96
C GLU A 200 -16.92 13.14 7.29
N ARG A 201 -17.24 13.33 8.56
CA ARG A 201 -17.94 14.54 9.01
C ARG A 201 -17.15 15.83 8.70
N LEU A 202 -15.83 15.80 8.94
CA LEU A 202 -14.96 16.97 8.75
C LEU A 202 -14.62 17.24 7.29
N LEU A 203 -14.65 16.21 6.43
CA LEU A 203 -14.37 16.28 5.00
C LEU A 203 -15.65 16.34 4.14
N ALA A 204 -16.82 16.49 4.74
CA ALA A 204 -18.11 16.44 4.03
C ALA A 204 -18.24 17.47 2.91
N ASP A 205 -17.59 18.63 3.04
CA ASP A 205 -17.63 19.72 2.06
C ASP A 205 -16.49 19.68 1.02
N VAL A 206 -15.55 18.75 1.15
CA VAL A 206 -14.44 18.58 0.21
C VAL A 206 -14.97 17.97 -1.09
N ARG A 207 -14.92 18.76 -2.17
CA ARG A 207 -15.37 18.36 -3.50
C ARG A 207 -14.17 18.08 -4.39
N VAL A 208 -14.09 16.86 -4.90
CA VAL A 208 -12.97 16.37 -5.70
C VAL A 208 -13.47 15.73 -7.00
N ALA A 209 -12.60 15.68 -8.01
CA ALA A 209 -12.80 14.91 -9.23
C ALA A 209 -12.14 13.51 -9.12
N PRO A 210 -12.44 12.56 -10.00
CA PRO A 210 -11.67 11.33 -10.11
C PRO A 210 -10.16 11.58 -10.26
N GLY A 211 -9.33 10.74 -9.66
CA GLY A 211 -7.87 10.87 -9.72
C GLY A 211 -7.31 12.08 -8.95
N ASN A 212 -8.10 12.70 -8.09
CA ASN A 212 -7.65 13.82 -7.27
C ASN A 212 -6.65 13.38 -6.19
N ASN A 213 -5.91 14.36 -5.67
CA ASN A 213 -4.87 14.14 -4.68
C ASN A 213 -5.26 14.53 -3.24
N GLU A 214 -6.48 15.00 -3.03
CA GLU A 214 -6.99 15.34 -1.70
C GLU A 214 -7.81 14.20 -1.10
N ILE A 215 -7.67 13.96 0.20
CA ILE A 215 -8.52 13.03 0.93
C ILE A 215 -9.92 13.62 1.01
N SER A 216 -10.90 12.86 0.58
CA SER A 216 -12.32 13.26 0.55
C SER A 216 -13.19 12.29 1.34
N ALA A 217 -14.44 12.66 1.57
CA ALA A 217 -15.43 11.76 2.17
C ALA A 217 -15.57 10.43 1.37
N ASP A 218 -15.35 10.47 0.04
CA ASP A 218 -15.38 9.26 -0.79
C ASP A 218 -14.18 8.33 -0.49
N ALA A 219 -12.98 8.88 -0.27
CA ALA A 219 -11.82 8.09 0.15
C ALA A 219 -12.01 7.49 1.55
N VAL A 220 -12.61 8.25 2.47
CA VAL A 220 -12.98 7.76 3.81
C VAL A 220 -13.97 6.59 3.70
N ARG A 221 -14.99 6.74 2.86
CA ARG A 221 -16.01 5.70 2.63
C ARG A 221 -15.40 4.44 2.00
N ALA A 222 -14.49 4.59 1.05
CA ALA A 222 -13.80 3.46 0.43
C ALA A 222 -12.97 2.66 1.45
N LEU A 223 -12.25 3.33 2.35
CA LEU A 223 -11.52 2.66 3.44
C LEU A 223 -12.48 2.01 4.44
N ARG A 224 -13.61 2.65 4.75
CA ARG A 224 -14.61 2.12 5.67
C ARG A 224 -15.31 0.88 5.11
N ALA A 225 -15.66 0.87 3.82
CA ALA A 225 -16.17 -0.31 3.12
C ALA A 225 -15.20 -1.49 3.23
N ARG A 226 -13.90 -1.23 2.98
CA ARG A 226 -12.83 -2.22 3.14
C ARG A 226 -12.74 -2.71 4.58
N ALA A 227 -12.78 -1.82 5.57
CA ALA A 227 -12.71 -2.19 6.98
C ALA A 227 -13.90 -3.08 7.38
N PHE A 228 -15.13 -2.75 6.97
CA PHE A 228 -16.31 -3.58 7.20
C PHE A 228 -16.21 -4.95 6.54
N LEU A 229 -15.70 -5.03 5.30
CA LEU A 229 -15.46 -6.31 4.63
C LEU A 229 -14.51 -7.20 5.45
N TYR A 230 -13.44 -6.61 6.01
CA TYR A 230 -12.43 -7.37 6.75
C TYR A 230 -12.87 -7.84 8.14
N ILE A 231 -13.84 -7.17 8.74
CA ILE A 231 -14.46 -7.65 9.98
C ILE A 231 -15.71 -8.54 9.75
N GLY A 232 -16.09 -8.76 8.50
CA GLY A 232 -17.24 -9.60 8.17
C GLY A 232 -18.60 -8.92 8.29
N ASP A 233 -18.64 -7.60 8.47
CA ASP A 233 -19.88 -6.82 8.49
C ASP A 233 -20.35 -6.54 7.05
N MET A 234 -20.97 -7.54 6.47
CA MET A 234 -21.32 -7.53 5.05
C MET A 234 -22.38 -6.50 4.71
N GLU A 235 -23.33 -6.24 5.63
CA GLU A 235 -24.38 -5.25 5.41
C GLU A 235 -23.79 -3.84 5.26
N ARG A 236 -22.92 -3.43 6.19
CA ARG A 236 -22.26 -2.12 6.14
C ARG A 236 -21.22 -2.04 5.02
N ALA A 237 -20.47 -3.11 4.77
CA ALA A 237 -19.53 -3.16 3.64
C ALA A 237 -20.25 -2.93 2.31
N TYR A 238 -21.38 -3.59 2.10
CA TYR A 238 -22.23 -3.40 0.91
C TYR A 238 -22.75 -1.96 0.81
N ALA A 239 -23.33 -1.43 1.90
CA ALA A 239 -23.92 -0.11 1.89
C ALA A 239 -22.92 0.99 1.53
N GLU A 240 -21.70 0.95 2.11
CA GLU A 240 -20.65 1.91 1.83
C GLU A 240 -20.14 1.81 0.38
N ALA A 241 -19.85 0.60 -0.09
CA ALA A 241 -19.39 0.36 -1.45
C ALA A 241 -20.47 0.76 -2.48
N LYS A 242 -21.72 0.36 -2.24
CA LYS A 242 -22.85 0.65 -3.13
C LYS A 242 -23.12 2.15 -3.25
N GLN A 243 -22.97 2.90 -2.17
CA GLN A 243 -23.13 4.35 -2.21
C GLN A 243 -22.09 5.03 -3.13
N LEU A 244 -20.85 4.56 -3.15
CA LEU A 244 -19.83 5.05 -4.09
C LEU A 244 -20.15 4.67 -5.54
N ILE A 245 -20.65 3.45 -5.76
CA ILE A 245 -21.05 2.96 -7.09
C ILE A 245 -22.23 3.77 -7.62
N ASP A 246 -23.28 3.92 -6.83
CA ASP A 246 -24.53 4.58 -7.23
C ASP A 246 -24.39 6.09 -7.45
N ALA A 247 -23.39 6.71 -6.82
CA ALA A 247 -23.05 8.09 -7.06
C ALA A 247 -22.58 8.35 -8.51
N GLY A 248 -22.09 7.32 -9.22
CA GLY A 248 -21.68 7.40 -10.62
C GLY A 248 -20.51 8.35 -10.89
N LYS A 249 -19.85 8.83 -9.83
CA LYS A 249 -18.77 9.81 -9.93
C LYS A 249 -17.45 9.21 -10.44
N TYR A 250 -17.23 7.94 -10.15
CA TYR A 250 -16.04 7.17 -10.54
C TYR A 250 -16.48 6.03 -11.48
N PRO A 251 -16.67 6.30 -12.77
CA PRO A 251 -17.15 5.26 -13.68
C PRO A 251 -16.09 4.19 -13.90
N LEU A 252 -16.53 2.92 -14.01
CA LEU A 252 -15.67 1.88 -14.54
C LEU A 252 -15.27 2.23 -15.98
N ILE A 253 -14.08 1.83 -16.40
CA ILE A 253 -13.65 1.94 -17.79
C ILE A 253 -14.69 1.27 -18.69
N ALA A 254 -15.16 1.97 -19.73
CA ALA A 254 -16.10 1.41 -20.68
C ALA A 254 -15.47 0.21 -21.42
N PRO A 255 -16.24 -0.84 -21.75
CA PRO A 255 -15.73 -1.98 -22.49
C PRO A 255 -15.06 -1.56 -23.81
N TYR A 256 -13.89 -2.13 -24.08
CA TYR A 256 -13.14 -1.88 -25.32
C TYR A 256 -12.35 -3.14 -25.70
N ALA A 257 -11.77 -3.18 -26.89
CA ALA A 257 -10.80 -4.21 -27.26
C ALA A 257 -9.39 -3.75 -26.86
N PRO A 258 -8.53 -4.64 -26.31
CA PRO A 258 -7.16 -4.29 -25.94
C PRO A 258 -6.43 -3.59 -27.08
N GLN A 259 -5.80 -2.46 -26.80
CA GLN A 259 -5.05 -1.69 -27.78
C GLN A 259 -3.61 -2.21 -27.81
N LEU A 260 -3.30 -3.03 -28.80
CA LEU A 260 -1.99 -3.66 -28.95
C LEU A 260 -1.25 -3.04 -30.16
N ASN A 261 0.06 -2.92 -30.04
CA ASN A 261 0.94 -2.55 -31.15
C ASN A 261 1.22 -3.74 -32.06
N GLY A 262 1.98 -3.51 -33.15
CA GLY A 262 2.34 -4.56 -34.12
C GLY A 262 3.18 -5.72 -33.56
N GLU A 263 3.71 -5.58 -32.33
CA GLU A 263 4.44 -6.63 -31.60
C GLU A 263 3.56 -7.37 -30.59
N GLY A 264 2.26 -7.08 -30.53
CA GLY A 264 1.33 -7.65 -29.56
C GLY A 264 1.47 -7.09 -28.14
N LYS A 265 2.20 -6.00 -27.96
CA LYS A 265 2.34 -5.31 -26.67
C LYS A 265 1.27 -4.25 -26.52
N VAL A 266 0.85 -3.99 -25.28
CA VAL A 266 -0.15 -2.95 -25.02
C VAL A 266 0.34 -1.57 -25.47
N ASN A 267 -0.52 -0.86 -26.22
CA ASN A 267 -0.31 0.55 -26.51
C ASN A 267 -0.82 1.39 -25.33
N ALA A 268 0.04 1.67 -24.37
CA ALA A 268 -0.33 2.30 -23.11
C ALA A 268 -0.94 3.71 -23.27
N SER A 269 -0.68 4.41 -24.37
CA SER A 269 -1.27 5.72 -24.62
C SER A 269 -2.73 5.65 -25.10
N GLU A 270 -3.12 4.54 -25.71
CA GLU A 270 -4.45 4.33 -26.29
C GLU A 270 -5.33 3.40 -25.45
N ASP A 271 -4.72 2.45 -24.75
CA ASP A 271 -5.40 1.50 -23.86
C ASP A 271 -5.82 2.17 -22.55
N PRO A 272 -7.11 2.31 -22.24
CA PRO A 272 -7.57 3.05 -21.05
C PRO A 272 -7.11 2.43 -19.74
N PHE A 273 -7.05 1.10 -19.63
CA PHE A 273 -6.60 0.43 -18.40
C PHE A 273 -5.10 0.60 -18.21
N ALA A 274 -4.30 0.40 -19.25
CA ALA A 274 -2.85 0.64 -19.20
C ALA A 274 -2.55 2.12 -18.93
N ARG A 275 -3.30 3.05 -19.51
CA ARG A 275 -3.15 4.48 -19.27
C ARG A 275 -3.38 4.85 -17.81
N MET A 276 -4.34 4.23 -17.14
CA MET A 276 -4.56 4.42 -15.71
C MET A 276 -3.32 4.03 -14.90
N TRP A 277 -2.63 2.95 -15.28
CA TRP A 277 -1.45 2.46 -14.55
C TRP A 277 -0.16 3.16 -14.96
N PHE A 278 0.06 3.40 -16.25
CA PHE A 278 1.34 3.89 -16.76
C PHE A 278 1.42 5.41 -16.90
N TYR A 279 0.27 6.10 -16.91
CA TYR A 279 0.21 7.55 -17.01
C TYR A 279 -0.55 8.21 -15.86
N ASP A 280 -0.92 7.45 -14.83
CA ASP A 280 -1.70 7.93 -13.68
C ASP A 280 -3.00 8.64 -14.08
N ASN A 281 -3.60 8.24 -15.20
CA ASN A 281 -4.74 8.90 -15.81
C ASN A 281 -5.90 7.91 -15.99
N GLY A 282 -6.88 7.98 -15.09
CA GLY A 282 -8.08 7.14 -15.14
C GLY A 282 -9.18 7.63 -14.19
N ASP A 283 -10.44 7.43 -14.61
CA ASP A 283 -11.63 7.90 -13.88
C ASP A 283 -12.05 6.96 -12.73
N GLU A 284 -11.47 5.76 -12.65
CA GLU A 284 -11.75 4.80 -11.56
C GLU A 284 -11.11 5.16 -10.22
N GLN A 285 -10.20 6.12 -10.19
CA GLN A 285 -9.42 6.47 -9.01
C GLN A 285 -10.21 7.38 -8.07
N ILE A 286 -10.56 6.86 -6.88
CA ILE A 286 -11.25 7.62 -5.85
C ILE A 286 -10.28 8.60 -5.17
N TRP A 287 -9.04 8.17 -4.98
CA TRP A 287 -7.97 9.00 -4.45
C TRP A 287 -6.62 8.55 -5.02
N GLN A 288 -5.78 9.53 -5.36
CA GLN A 288 -4.44 9.33 -5.86
C GLN A 288 -3.49 10.30 -5.15
N PRO A 289 -2.66 9.85 -4.20
CA PRO A 289 -1.70 10.72 -3.52
C PRO A 289 -0.81 11.46 -4.51
N TYR A 290 -0.61 12.75 -4.26
CA TYR A 290 0.18 13.63 -5.12
C TYR A 290 1.65 13.21 -5.17
N VAL A 291 2.20 13.21 -6.37
CA VAL A 291 3.60 12.99 -6.66
C VAL A 291 4.08 14.11 -7.58
N ALA A 292 5.04 14.92 -7.13
CA ALA A 292 5.60 16.01 -7.94
C ALA A 292 6.83 15.55 -8.76
N LYS A 293 7.57 14.58 -8.25
CA LYS A 293 8.82 14.12 -8.84
C LYS A 293 9.16 12.70 -8.39
N GLU A 294 10.08 12.09 -9.11
CA GLU A 294 10.46 10.68 -8.95
C GLU A 294 10.84 10.26 -7.52
N ASN A 295 11.57 11.09 -6.78
CA ASN A 295 12.01 10.76 -5.42
C ASN A 295 10.89 10.80 -4.37
N GLU A 296 9.68 11.16 -4.75
CA GLU A 296 8.50 11.14 -3.89
C GLU A 296 7.64 9.88 -4.12
N VAL A 297 7.94 9.11 -5.17
CA VAL A 297 7.21 7.89 -5.50
C VAL A 297 7.55 6.79 -4.50
N PRO A 298 6.55 6.11 -3.92
CA PRO A 298 6.80 4.93 -3.12
C PRO A 298 7.46 3.83 -3.95
N THR A 299 8.56 3.29 -3.48
CA THR A 299 9.32 2.28 -4.20
C THR A 299 8.56 0.96 -4.26
N ILE A 300 8.23 0.49 -5.46
CA ILE A 300 7.56 -0.80 -5.68
C ILE A 300 8.37 -1.75 -6.58
N THR A 301 9.25 -1.20 -7.38
CA THR A 301 10.08 -1.90 -8.36
C THR A 301 11.02 -2.97 -7.81
N PRO A 302 11.56 -2.90 -6.57
CA PRO A 302 12.52 -3.89 -6.10
C PRO A 302 12.02 -5.33 -6.21
N LEU A 303 10.70 -5.56 -6.14
CA LEU A 303 10.12 -6.90 -6.26
C LEU A 303 9.98 -7.35 -7.72
N TYR A 304 9.72 -6.43 -8.64
CA TYR A 304 9.32 -6.71 -10.02
C TYR A 304 10.40 -6.48 -11.07
N GLY A 305 11.56 -6.01 -10.69
CA GLY A 305 12.75 -5.98 -11.54
C GLY A 305 12.80 -4.89 -12.60
N ALA A 306 12.26 -3.71 -12.33
CA ALA A 306 12.46 -2.55 -13.19
C ALA A 306 13.75 -1.77 -12.88
N ASP A 307 14.77 -2.42 -12.34
CA ASP A 307 16.05 -1.75 -12.08
C ASP A 307 16.92 -1.72 -13.34
N LEU A 308 16.64 -0.77 -14.21
CA LEU A 308 17.45 -0.41 -15.37
C LEU A 308 18.56 0.61 -15.02
N ASN A 309 18.76 0.90 -13.75
CA ASN A 309 19.74 1.87 -13.25
C ASN A 309 21.18 1.33 -13.19
N THR A 310 21.53 0.36 -14.00
CA THR A 310 22.94 0.05 -14.16
C THR A 310 23.57 1.04 -15.15
N ALA A 311 24.66 1.68 -14.77
CA ALA A 311 25.44 2.55 -15.65
C ALA A 311 25.71 1.89 -17.02
N SER A 312 25.93 0.58 -17.03
CA SER A 312 26.11 -0.23 -18.22
C SER A 312 24.93 -0.24 -19.20
N TYR A 313 23.69 -0.11 -18.72
CA TYR A 313 22.52 -0.01 -19.59
C TYR A 313 22.47 1.37 -20.26
N TRP A 314 22.76 2.42 -19.51
CA TRP A 314 22.73 3.79 -20.02
C TRP A 314 23.86 4.08 -21.00
N ASP A 315 25.02 3.43 -20.82
CA ASP A 315 26.18 3.55 -21.70
C ASP A 315 26.10 2.66 -22.94
N ALA A 316 25.15 1.70 -22.99
CA ALA A 316 24.98 0.84 -24.15
C ALA A 316 24.40 1.62 -25.35
N LYS A 317 24.84 1.28 -26.56
CA LYS A 317 24.30 1.86 -27.78
C LYS A 317 22.83 1.53 -27.98
N PRO A 318 22.03 2.36 -28.65
CA PRO A 318 20.61 2.12 -28.89
C PRO A 318 20.28 0.75 -29.49
N GLU A 319 21.12 0.29 -30.43
CA GLU A 319 21.00 -1.01 -31.08
C GLU A 319 21.25 -2.21 -30.14
N ASP A 320 21.99 -1.98 -29.05
CA ASP A 320 22.27 -2.99 -28.02
C ASP A 320 21.22 -3.02 -26.91
N LYS A 321 20.35 -1.99 -26.86
CA LYS A 321 19.26 -1.89 -25.91
C LYS A 321 18.02 -2.60 -26.45
N ARG A 322 17.74 -3.78 -25.97
CA ARG A 322 16.52 -4.49 -26.31
C ARG A 322 15.33 -3.84 -25.60
N GLN A 323 14.40 -3.35 -26.37
CA GLN A 323 13.15 -2.80 -25.85
C GLN A 323 12.40 -3.88 -25.09
N GLY A 324 12.14 -3.67 -23.80
CA GLY A 324 11.43 -4.62 -22.95
C GLY A 324 12.30 -5.63 -22.19
N ASP A 325 13.61 -5.53 -22.22
CA ASP A 325 14.48 -6.35 -21.38
C ASP A 325 14.37 -5.89 -19.92
N TYR A 326 13.68 -6.67 -19.11
CA TYR A 326 13.68 -6.50 -17.66
C TYR A 326 14.95 -7.11 -17.09
N ASN A 327 15.77 -6.27 -16.48
CA ASN A 327 16.99 -6.75 -15.85
C ASN A 327 16.65 -7.43 -14.53
N LYS A 328 16.75 -8.78 -14.49
CA LYS A 328 16.70 -9.59 -13.26
C LYS A 328 15.50 -9.32 -12.33
N PRO A 329 14.25 -9.63 -12.72
CA PRO A 329 13.14 -9.51 -11.79
C PRO A 329 13.36 -10.45 -10.60
N PRO A 330 13.44 -9.97 -9.34
CA PRO A 330 13.60 -10.84 -8.18
C PRO A 330 12.45 -11.83 -8.05
N TYR A 331 11.26 -11.43 -8.46
CA TYR A 331 10.06 -12.23 -8.45
C TYR A 331 9.33 -12.17 -9.77
N VAL A 332 8.76 -13.29 -10.16
CA VAL A 332 7.96 -13.42 -11.38
C VAL A 332 6.58 -14.01 -11.04
N PRO A 333 5.54 -13.68 -11.82
CA PRO A 333 4.19 -14.21 -11.57
C PRO A 333 4.16 -15.74 -11.64
N THR A 334 3.30 -16.35 -10.82
CA THR A 334 3.03 -17.79 -10.91
C THR A 334 2.24 -18.11 -12.19
N ARG A 335 2.28 -19.38 -12.62
CA ARG A 335 1.51 -19.86 -13.77
C ARG A 335 0.01 -19.65 -13.57
N GLU A 336 -0.49 -19.92 -12.37
CA GLU A 336 -1.91 -19.75 -12.06
C GLU A 336 -2.37 -18.32 -12.29
N VAL A 337 -1.60 -17.34 -11.84
CA VAL A 337 -1.95 -15.92 -12.02
C VAL A 337 -1.99 -15.55 -13.50
N ILE A 338 -1.00 -16.00 -14.26
CA ILE A 338 -0.95 -15.75 -15.71
C ILE A 338 -2.13 -16.43 -16.41
N ASN A 339 -2.36 -17.72 -16.15
CA ASN A 339 -3.45 -18.46 -16.78
C ASN A 339 -4.81 -17.88 -16.42
N ASN A 340 -5.01 -17.44 -15.18
CA ASN A 340 -6.27 -16.82 -14.76
C ASN A 340 -6.54 -15.49 -15.45
N LEU A 341 -5.51 -14.69 -15.74
CA LEU A 341 -5.66 -13.41 -16.43
C LEU A 341 -5.75 -13.59 -17.94
N PHE A 342 -5.06 -14.57 -18.51
CA PHE A 342 -5.17 -14.90 -19.94
C PHE A 342 -6.28 -15.93 -20.23
N ALA A 343 -7.14 -16.27 -19.28
CA ALA A 343 -8.29 -17.17 -19.50
C ALA A 343 -9.30 -16.59 -20.50
N SER A 344 -9.35 -15.27 -20.64
CA SER A 344 -10.08 -14.56 -21.69
C SER A 344 -9.11 -13.78 -22.55
N GLU A 345 -9.13 -14.01 -23.87
CA GLU A 345 -8.31 -13.28 -24.82
C GLU A 345 -8.61 -11.77 -24.85
N ASN A 346 -9.80 -11.39 -24.39
CA ASN A 346 -10.25 -10.00 -24.34
C ASN A 346 -10.04 -9.34 -22.98
N ASP A 347 -9.45 -10.03 -21.99
CA ASP A 347 -9.17 -9.40 -20.70
C ASP A 347 -8.07 -8.34 -20.85
N HIS A 348 -8.48 -7.08 -20.78
CA HIS A 348 -7.60 -5.94 -20.95
C HIS A 348 -6.43 -5.93 -19.96
N ARG A 349 -6.66 -6.51 -18.76
CA ARG A 349 -5.67 -6.51 -17.68
C ARG A 349 -4.44 -7.33 -18.01
N ALA A 350 -4.60 -8.45 -18.70
CA ALA A 350 -3.52 -9.37 -19.00
C ALA A 350 -2.34 -8.66 -19.67
N HIS A 351 -2.64 -7.85 -20.69
CA HIS A 351 -1.62 -7.13 -21.46
C HIS A 351 -1.03 -5.91 -20.75
N ALA A 352 -1.75 -5.33 -19.79
CA ALA A 352 -1.24 -4.23 -18.98
C ALA A 352 -0.45 -4.70 -17.75
N LEU A 353 -0.84 -5.84 -17.18
CA LEU A 353 -0.22 -6.38 -15.94
C LEU A 353 1.03 -7.20 -16.23
N PHE A 354 1.14 -7.80 -17.43
CA PHE A 354 2.25 -8.68 -17.78
C PHE A 354 2.88 -8.31 -19.12
N GLU A 355 4.16 -8.53 -19.21
CA GLU A 355 4.91 -8.47 -20.45
C GLU A 355 5.73 -9.74 -20.60
N PHE A 356 5.76 -10.31 -21.82
CA PHE A 356 6.57 -11.47 -22.17
C PHE A 356 7.93 -10.97 -22.65
N VAL A 357 8.99 -11.28 -21.93
CA VAL A 357 10.32 -10.70 -22.16
C VAL A 357 11.42 -11.75 -22.14
N ASN A 358 12.53 -11.44 -22.79
CA ASN A 358 13.78 -12.12 -22.54
C ASN A 358 14.38 -11.60 -21.24
N THR A 359 14.67 -12.49 -20.31
CA THR A 359 15.39 -12.14 -19.09
C THR A 359 16.66 -12.95 -18.98
N THR A 360 17.71 -12.33 -18.52
CA THR A 360 19.02 -12.97 -18.30
C THR A 360 19.31 -12.99 -16.82
N VAL A 361 19.58 -14.18 -16.30
CA VAL A 361 20.09 -14.35 -14.94
C VAL A 361 21.60 -14.23 -15.01
N SER A 362 22.17 -13.09 -14.66
CA SER A 362 23.58 -12.78 -14.89
C SER A 362 24.57 -13.73 -14.21
N ASP A 363 24.17 -14.30 -13.07
CA ASP A 363 25.05 -15.18 -12.29
C ASP A 363 25.07 -16.61 -12.84
N MET A 364 24.06 -16.98 -13.66
CA MET A 364 23.94 -18.32 -14.24
C MET A 364 24.09 -18.34 -15.76
N ASN A 365 24.26 -17.19 -16.39
CA ASN A 365 24.31 -17.04 -17.85
C ASN A 365 23.14 -17.71 -18.61
N VAL A 366 21.99 -17.84 -17.95
CA VAL A 366 20.78 -18.45 -18.49
C VAL A 366 19.88 -17.33 -18.98
N SER A 367 19.63 -17.30 -20.28
CA SER A 367 18.60 -16.48 -20.90
C SER A 367 17.32 -17.30 -21.04
N THR A 368 16.21 -16.77 -20.60
CA THR A 368 14.90 -17.40 -20.76
C THR A 368 13.84 -16.37 -21.10
N GLN A 369 12.76 -16.83 -21.71
CA GLN A 369 11.58 -16.02 -21.99
C GLN A 369 10.49 -16.34 -20.98
N LEU A 370 9.93 -15.31 -20.36
CA LEU A 370 8.84 -15.47 -19.40
C LEU A 370 8.03 -14.18 -19.24
N TYR A 371 6.89 -14.31 -18.60
CA TYR A 371 6.10 -13.15 -18.20
C TYR A 371 6.68 -12.50 -16.94
N VAL A 372 6.78 -11.19 -16.98
CA VAL A 372 7.13 -10.35 -15.83
C VAL A 372 5.96 -9.44 -15.48
N VAL A 373 5.92 -8.92 -14.25
CA VAL A 373 4.93 -7.91 -13.86
C VAL A 373 5.29 -6.59 -14.51
N SER A 374 4.45 -6.09 -15.40
CA SER A 374 4.60 -4.80 -16.08
C SER A 374 3.71 -3.70 -15.52
N LYS A 375 2.76 -4.04 -14.67
CA LYS A 375 1.80 -3.11 -14.03
C LYS A 375 2.46 -1.85 -13.46
N PHE A 376 3.67 -1.97 -12.96
CA PHE A 376 4.41 -0.92 -12.26
C PHE A 376 5.60 -0.40 -13.07
N LYS A 377 5.48 -0.35 -14.40
CA LYS A 377 6.51 0.23 -15.27
C LYS A 377 6.85 1.68 -14.93
N GLY A 378 5.90 2.40 -14.37
CA GLY A 378 6.01 3.80 -14.02
C GLY A 378 5.51 4.74 -15.11
N ASN A 379 5.31 5.99 -14.71
CA ASN A 379 4.80 7.05 -15.55
C ASN A 379 5.97 7.80 -16.22
N PRO A 380 6.00 7.89 -17.57
CA PRO A 380 7.04 8.64 -18.29
C PRO A 380 7.13 10.11 -17.86
N GLY A 381 6.03 10.69 -17.36
CA GLY A 381 6.01 12.07 -16.85
C GLY A 381 6.89 12.33 -15.63
N TYR A 382 7.28 11.28 -14.90
CA TYR A 382 8.22 11.37 -13.76
C TYR A 382 9.65 10.99 -14.16
N ALA A 383 9.90 10.72 -15.46
CA ALA A 383 11.21 10.37 -15.93
C ALA A 383 12.17 11.56 -15.84
N THR A 384 13.38 11.32 -15.32
CA THR A 384 14.48 12.29 -15.44
C THR A 384 14.98 12.38 -16.89
N LEU A 385 15.74 13.40 -17.19
CA LEU A 385 16.42 13.55 -18.49
C LEU A 385 17.28 12.32 -18.83
N THR A 386 17.78 11.60 -17.83
CA THR A 386 18.54 10.36 -18.01
C THR A 386 17.70 9.20 -18.50
N SER A 387 16.42 9.12 -18.13
CA SER A 387 15.51 8.06 -18.58
C SER A 387 15.00 8.24 -20.02
N THR A 388 15.20 9.42 -20.61
CA THR A 388 14.82 9.74 -22.01
C THR A 388 16.00 9.83 -22.96
N HIS A 389 17.21 9.52 -22.50
CA HIS A 389 18.47 9.82 -23.20
C HIS A 389 18.59 9.28 -24.63
N TRP A 390 17.82 8.26 -25.01
CA TRP A 390 17.89 7.60 -26.31
C TRP A 390 16.57 7.56 -27.05
N GLY A 391 15.66 8.48 -26.73
CA GLY A 391 14.40 8.62 -27.49
C GLY A 391 13.35 7.51 -27.25
N GLY A 392 13.57 6.65 -26.24
CA GLY A 392 12.66 5.59 -25.84
C GLY A 392 12.26 5.70 -24.37
N TYR A 393 11.05 5.27 -24.05
CA TYR A 393 10.61 5.12 -22.68
C TYR A 393 11.34 3.97 -22.00
N VAL A 394 12.01 4.26 -20.90
CA VAL A 394 12.61 3.25 -20.03
C VAL A 394 11.75 3.11 -18.80
N PRO A 395 11.28 1.90 -18.47
CA PRO A 395 10.53 1.65 -17.25
C PRO A 395 11.32 2.12 -16.02
N ASN A 396 10.78 3.08 -15.28
CA ASN A 396 11.42 3.67 -14.10
C ASN A 396 10.73 3.27 -12.79
N GLY A 397 9.58 2.58 -12.87
CA GLY A 397 8.79 2.18 -11.73
C GLY A 397 8.13 3.33 -10.95
N ASN A 398 8.24 4.54 -11.43
CA ASN A 398 7.73 5.73 -10.77
C ASN A 398 6.30 6.00 -11.21
N GLN A 399 5.35 5.81 -10.32
CA GLN A 399 3.93 6.07 -10.55
C GLN A 399 3.24 6.53 -9.27
N ALA A 400 2.17 7.29 -9.39
CA ALA A 400 1.36 7.66 -8.25
C ALA A 400 0.61 6.43 -7.70
N PRO A 401 0.56 6.24 -6.38
CA PRO A 401 -0.24 5.17 -5.76
C PRO A 401 -1.73 5.33 -6.08
N LYS A 402 -2.44 4.21 -6.14
CA LYS A 402 -3.88 4.15 -6.40
C LYS A 402 -4.58 3.36 -5.28
N PRO A 403 -4.61 3.89 -4.03
CA PRO A 403 -5.04 3.13 -2.85
C PRO A 403 -6.52 2.78 -2.85
N PHE A 404 -7.36 3.56 -3.56
CA PHE A 404 -8.79 3.33 -3.66
C PHE A 404 -9.26 3.53 -5.09
N ARG A 405 -9.81 2.45 -5.68
CA ARG A 405 -10.40 2.44 -7.00
C ARG A 405 -11.85 1.95 -6.91
N ILE A 406 -12.71 2.44 -7.78
CA ILE A 406 -14.11 2.01 -7.81
C ILE A 406 -14.24 0.50 -8.11
N ALA A 407 -13.31 -0.08 -8.86
CA ALA A 407 -13.26 -1.51 -9.13
C ALA A 407 -13.22 -2.36 -7.84
N GLU A 408 -12.49 -1.93 -6.81
CA GLU A 408 -12.51 -2.59 -5.51
C GLU A 408 -13.89 -2.50 -4.86
N GLN A 409 -14.60 -1.39 -5.01
CA GLN A 409 -15.93 -1.21 -4.41
C GLN A 409 -16.96 -2.16 -5.05
N TYR A 410 -16.88 -2.40 -6.36
CA TYR A 410 -17.68 -3.43 -7.03
C TYR A 410 -17.40 -4.83 -6.47
N LEU A 411 -16.14 -5.15 -6.18
CA LEU A 411 -15.75 -6.43 -5.59
C LEU A 411 -16.20 -6.56 -4.12
N ILE A 412 -16.13 -5.48 -3.33
CA ILE A 412 -16.67 -5.45 -1.97
C ILE A 412 -18.19 -5.67 -2.00
N ALA A 413 -18.88 -4.95 -2.88
CA ALA A 413 -20.33 -5.07 -3.02
C ALA A 413 -20.75 -6.49 -3.48
N ALA A 414 -20.03 -7.08 -4.44
CA ALA A 414 -20.30 -8.44 -4.91
C ALA A 414 -20.11 -9.48 -3.81
N GLU A 415 -19.00 -9.43 -3.08
CA GLU A 415 -18.73 -10.36 -1.98
C GLU A 415 -19.72 -10.19 -0.82
N ALA A 416 -20.02 -8.96 -0.45
CA ALA A 416 -20.95 -8.65 0.61
C ALA A 416 -22.39 -9.10 0.24
N ALA A 417 -22.85 -8.79 -0.97
CA ALA A 417 -24.15 -9.23 -1.47
C ALA A 417 -24.28 -10.75 -1.47
N TYR A 418 -23.24 -11.47 -1.92
CA TYR A 418 -23.21 -12.93 -1.86
C TYR A 418 -23.38 -13.45 -0.43
N ASN A 419 -22.62 -12.94 0.51
CA ASN A 419 -22.67 -13.37 1.91
C ASN A 419 -24.00 -13.01 2.61
N MET A 420 -24.71 -12.00 2.12
CA MET A 420 -26.08 -11.67 2.55
C MET A 420 -27.16 -12.54 1.86
N GLY A 421 -26.79 -13.46 0.98
CA GLY A 421 -27.70 -14.31 0.21
C GLY A 421 -28.34 -13.62 -1.00
N ASN A 422 -27.91 -12.43 -1.38
CA ASN A 422 -28.40 -11.70 -2.54
C ASN A 422 -27.59 -12.05 -3.80
N THR A 423 -27.85 -13.24 -4.36
CA THR A 423 -27.14 -13.76 -5.54
C THR A 423 -27.24 -12.83 -6.74
N ALA A 424 -28.41 -12.25 -6.99
CA ALA A 424 -28.64 -11.39 -8.16
C ALA A 424 -27.78 -10.12 -8.11
N GLU A 425 -27.70 -9.48 -6.95
CA GLU A 425 -26.87 -8.29 -6.78
C GLU A 425 -25.37 -8.62 -6.81
N ALA A 426 -24.97 -9.77 -6.22
CA ALA A 426 -23.61 -10.26 -6.29
C ALA A 426 -23.15 -10.47 -7.74
N GLN A 427 -24.01 -11.11 -8.57
CA GLN A 427 -23.79 -11.28 -10.01
C GLN A 427 -23.75 -9.93 -10.73
N ALA A 428 -24.67 -9.01 -10.43
CA ALA A 428 -24.72 -7.70 -11.07
C ALA A 428 -23.44 -6.90 -10.85
N CYS A 429 -22.96 -6.82 -9.61
CA CYS A 429 -21.71 -6.12 -9.27
C CYS A 429 -20.49 -6.80 -9.92
N LEU A 430 -20.39 -8.12 -9.85
CA LEU A 430 -19.31 -8.89 -10.47
C LEU A 430 -19.29 -8.69 -11.99
N ASN A 431 -20.44 -8.82 -12.64
CA ASN A 431 -20.57 -8.72 -14.10
C ASN A 431 -20.34 -7.30 -14.61
N ALA A 432 -20.67 -6.27 -13.85
CA ALA A 432 -20.34 -4.89 -14.21
C ALA A 432 -18.83 -4.72 -14.34
N LEU A 433 -18.05 -5.22 -13.37
CA LEU A 433 -16.59 -5.19 -13.43
C LEU A 433 -16.04 -6.06 -14.56
N ARG A 434 -16.48 -7.31 -14.68
CA ARG A 434 -16.04 -8.23 -15.72
C ARG A 434 -16.25 -7.65 -17.12
N ASN A 435 -17.44 -7.12 -17.39
CA ASN A 435 -17.76 -6.47 -18.66
C ASN A 435 -16.82 -5.28 -18.92
N SER A 436 -16.56 -4.47 -17.91
CA SER A 436 -15.59 -3.36 -18.01
C SER A 436 -14.17 -3.82 -18.36
N ARG A 437 -13.80 -5.04 -18.05
CA ARG A 437 -12.48 -5.63 -18.33
C ARG A 437 -12.47 -6.47 -19.63
N GLY A 438 -13.55 -6.49 -20.39
CA GLY A 438 -13.68 -7.31 -21.60
C GLY A 438 -13.86 -8.80 -21.31
N VAL A 439 -14.13 -9.17 -20.06
CA VAL A 439 -14.36 -10.56 -19.65
C VAL A 439 -15.85 -10.89 -19.77
N PRO A 440 -16.24 -12.05 -20.32
CA PRO A 440 -17.64 -12.45 -20.41
C PRO A 440 -18.34 -12.43 -19.04
N THR A 441 -19.60 -12.04 -19.03
CA THR A 441 -20.47 -12.15 -17.85
C THR A 441 -20.66 -13.60 -17.43
N THR A 442 -21.03 -13.82 -16.19
CA THR A 442 -21.30 -15.16 -15.63
C THR A 442 -22.67 -15.20 -14.98
N ASP A 443 -23.31 -16.37 -15.01
CA ASP A 443 -24.56 -16.72 -14.32
C ASP A 443 -24.36 -17.74 -13.19
N LEU A 444 -23.11 -17.94 -12.75
CA LEU A 444 -22.74 -18.81 -11.65
C LEU A 444 -23.54 -18.48 -10.38
N THR A 445 -23.84 -19.51 -9.58
CA THR A 445 -24.56 -19.40 -8.31
C THR A 445 -23.85 -20.18 -7.22
N GLY A 446 -24.29 -20.04 -5.96
CA GLY A 446 -23.74 -20.81 -4.83
C GLY A 446 -22.21 -20.66 -4.71
N GLU A 447 -21.56 -21.75 -4.34
CA GLU A 447 -20.10 -21.79 -4.11
C GLU A 447 -19.26 -21.43 -5.34
N GLU A 448 -19.76 -21.71 -6.55
CA GLU A 448 -19.06 -21.37 -7.80
C GLU A 448 -19.04 -19.85 -8.01
N LEU A 449 -20.13 -19.14 -7.72
CA LEU A 449 -20.16 -17.68 -7.75
C LEU A 449 -19.18 -17.09 -6.73
N TYR A 450 -19.15 -17.65 -5.52
CA TYR A 450 -18.22 -17.15 -4.50
C TYR A 450 -16.76 -17.40 -4.87
N ALA A 451 -16.47 -18.54 -5.45
CA ALA A 451 -15.14 -18.85 -5.98
C ALA A 451 -14.73 -17.85 -7.07
N GLU A 452 -15.67 -17.51 -7.99
CA GLU A 452 -15.41 -16.55 -9.05
C GLU A 452 -15.24 -15.12 -8.53
N ILE A 453 -16.03 -14.68 -7.55
CA ILE A 453 -15.84 -13.37 -6.89
C ILE A 453 -14.42 -13.28 -6.29
N LYS A 454 -13.96 -14.32 -5.60
CA LYS A 454 -12.59 -14.37 -5.04
C LYS A 454 -11.52 -14.37 -6.12
N ALA A 455 -11.74 -15.09 -7.22
CA ALA A 455 -10.84 -15.13 -8.36
C ALA A 455 -10.78 -13.77 -9.07
N GLU A 456 -11.93 -13.12 -9.26
CA GLU A 456 -11.99 -11.79 -9.87
C GLU A 456 -11.29 -10.74 -9.01
N ARG A 457 -11.44 -10.82 -7.68
CA ARG A 457 -10.71 -9.95 -6.76
C ARG A 457 -9.20 -10.15 -6.86
N ALA A 458 -8.75 -11.39 -7.00
CA ALA A 458 -7.33 -11.69 -7.21
C ALA A 458 -6.80 -11.14 -8.54
N ARG A 459 -7.59 -11.21 -9.63
CA ARG A 459 -7.22 -10.66 -10.94
C ARG A 459 -7.15 -9.13 -10.91
N GLU A 460 -8.19 -8.49 -10.38
CA GLU A 460 -8.30 -7.03 -10.39
C GLU A 460 -7.28 -6.34 -9.50
N LEU A 461 -7.07 -6.87 -8.29
CA LEU A 461 -6.20 -6.30 -7.28
C LEU A 461 -4.81 -6.96 -7.23
N ALA A 462 -4.41 -7.65 -8.31
CA ALA A 462 -3.13 -8.32 -8.40
C ALA A 462 -1.98 -7.35 -8.10
N PHE A 463 -1.10 -7.74 -7.17
CA PHE A 463 0.12 -7.04 -6.76
C PHE A 463 -0.11 -5.67 -6.06
N GLU A 464 -1.33 -5.40 -5.57
CA GLU A 464 -1.68 -4.17 -4.85
C GLU A 464 -1.65 -4.33 -3.31
N GLY A 465 -1.11 -5.43 -2.79
CA GLY A 465 -0.95 -5.66 -1.34
C GLY A 465 -2.15 -6.31 -0.65
N PHE A 466 -3.16 -6.79 -1.41
CA PHE A 466 -4.41 -7.34 -0.84
C PHE A 466 -4.39 -8.85 -0.62
N ARG A 467 -3.71 -9.60 -1.50
CA ARG A 467 -3.89 -11.04 -1.62
C ARG A 467 -3.67 -11.82 -0.33
N LEU A 468 -2.61 -11.52 0.42
CA LEU A 468 -2.30 -12.19 1.69
C LEU A 468 -3.44 -12.04 2.72
N TRP A 469 -3.96 -10.83 2.82
CA TRP A 469 -5.02 -10.50 3.77
C TRP A 469 -6.37 -11.09 3.36
N ASP A 470 -6.64 -11.17 2.07
CA ASP A 470 -7.81 -11.85 1.53
C ASP A 470 -7.76 -13.36 1.80
N LEU A 471 -6.65 -14.02 1.53
CA LEU A 471 -6.45 -15.45 1.89
C LEU A 471 -6.66 -15.70 3.38
N ARG A 472 -6.12 -14.82 4.22
CA ARG A 472 -6.25 -14.90 5.66
C ARG A 472 -7.72 -14.80 6.12
N ARG A 473 -8.47 -13.76 5.66
CA ARG A 473 -9.87 -13.55 6.07
C ARG A 473 -10.81 -14.62 5.52
N TRP A 474 -10.49 -15.21 4.37
CA TRP A 474 -11.21 -16.37 3.81
C TRP A 474 -10.81 -17.69 4.45
N ASN A 475 -9.87 -17.68 5.40
CA ASN A 475 -9.28 -18.88 5.99
C ASN A 475 -8.77 -19.86 4.93
N GLN A 476 -8.09 -19.35 3.90
CA GLN A 476 -7.48 -20.12 2.83
C GLN A 476 -5.98 -20.29 3.07
N GLY A 477 -5.48 -21.46 2.73
CA GLY A 477 -4.04 -21.73 2.71
C GLY A 477 -3.38 -21.30 1.39
N ILE A 478 -2.07 -21.55 1.31
CA ILE A 478 -1.29 -21.33 0.09
C ILE A 478 -0.72 -22.67 -0.35
N GLY A 479 -1.09 -23.11 -1.55
CA GLY A 479 -0.52 -24.29 -2.19
C GLY A 479 0.89 -24.02 -2.74
N PRO A 480 1.53 -25.05 -3.31
CA PRO A 480 2.79 -24.87 -4.01
C PRO A 480 2.62 -23.84 -5.14
N ARG A 481 3.48 -22.82 -5.15
CA ARG A 481 3.50 -21.83 -6.22
C ARG A 481 4.00 -22.50 -7.50
N SER A 482 3.21 -22.44 -8.57
CA SER A 482 3.56 -23.08 -9.83
C SER A 482 4.55 -22.25 -10.62
N PHE A 483 5.45 -22.95 -11.28
CA PHE A 483 6.42 -22.32 -12.18
C PHE A 483 5.76 -21.95 -13.50
N GLN A 484 6.19 -20.85 -14.11
CA GLN A 484 5.88 -20.56 -15.49
C GLN A 484 6.51 -21.63 -16.40
N GLY A 485 5.95 -21.81 -17.56
CA GLY A 485 6.36 -22.87 -18.49
C GLY A 485 5.52 -24.12 -18.27
N ALA A 486 4.62 -24.40 -19.18
CA ALA A 486 3.92 -25.67 -19.36
C ALA A 486 3.37 -25.77 -20.77
N ALA A 487 3.30 -27.01 -21.22
CA ALA A 487 2.52 -27.48 -22.36
C ALA A 487 2.51 -26.51 -23.56
N GLY A 488 3.62 -26.39 -24.25
CA GLY A 488 3.68 -25.71 -25.56
C GLY A 488 4.32 -24.34 -25.59
N TYR A 489 4.57 -23.69 -24.43
CA TYR A 489 5.14 -22.34 -24.41
C TYR A 489 6.44 -22.34 -23.68
N TYR A 490 7.43 -22.70 -23.52
CA TYR A 490 8.72 -22.59 -22.80
C TYR A 490 8.76 -23.39 -21.50
N GLU A 491 9.57 -24.39 -21.45
CA GLU A 491 10.02 -24.95 -20.20
C GLU A 491 11.02 -23.98 -19.58
N VAL A 492 10.55 -23.14 -18.66
CA VAL A 492 11.47 -22.44 -17.78
C VAL A 492 12.12 -23.52 -16.89
N SER A 493 13.42 -23.69 -17.03
CA SER A 493 14.15 -24.68 -16.24
C SER A 493 13.84 -24.53 -14.75
N PRO A 494 13.56 -25.61 -14.00
CA PRO A 494 13.39 -25.54 -12.54
C PRO A 494 14.57 -24.87 -11.81
N SER A 495 15.77 -24.89 -12.40
CA SER A 495 16.96 -24.20 -11.88
C SER A 495 16.87 -22.67 -11.94
N PHE A 496 15.93 -22.14 -12.72
CA PHE A 496 15.65 -20.69 -12.77
C PHE A 496 15.02 -20.19 -11.46
N TYR A 497 14.32 -21.03 -10.71
CA TYR A 497 13.64 -20.66 -9.49
C TYR A 497 14.48 -20.99 -8.26
N ALA A 498 14.32 -20.19 -7.22
CA ALA A 498 14.96 -20.45 -5.93
C ALA A 498 14.48 -21.80 -5.37
N PRO A 499 15.38 -22.76 -5.08
CA PRO A 499 14.99 -24.16 -4.87
C PRO A 499 14.24 -24.44 -3.57
N ASN A 500 14.26 -23.50 -2.62
CA ASN A 500 13.85 -23.77 -1.23
C ASN A 500 12.46 -23.22 -0.88
N PHE A 501 11.66 -22.74 -1.86
CA PHE A 501 10.40 -22.05 -1.57
C PHE A 501 9.16 -22.84 -1.99
N LYS A 502 9.23 -24.16 -1.96
CA LYS A 502 8.05 -25.02 -2.07
C LYS A 502 7.25 -24.95 -0.77
N VAL A 503 6.40 -23.93 -0.66
CA VAL A 503 5.53 -23.79 0.49
C VAL A 503 4.22 -24.54 0.29
N ASN A 504 3.67 -25.08 1.37
CA ASN A 504 2.32 -25.62 1.44
C ASN A 504 1.75 -25.22 2.79
N ILE A 505 1.10 -24.07 2.82
CA ILE A 505 0.64 -23.40 4.03
C ILE A 505 -0.83 -23.73 4.24
N LYS A 506 -1.12 -24.34 5.36
CA LYS A 506 -2.50 -24.66 5.74
C LYS A 506 -3.25 -23.42 6.21
N PRO A 507 -4.59 -23.38 6.05
CA PRO A 507 -5.42 -22.39 6.70
C PRO A 507 -5.10 -22.25 8.19
N GLY A 508 -5.17 -21.05 8.73
CA GLY A 508 -4.90 -20.80 10.16
C GLY A 508 -3.43 -20.89 10.57
N ASN A 509 -2.48 -20.98 9.63
CA ASN A 509 -1.06 -20.93 9.98
C ASN A 509 -0.74 -19.62 10.71
N LYS A 510 0.04 -19.71 11.82
CA LYS A 510 0.37 -18.56 12.66
C LYS A 510 1.02 -17.38 11.88
N MET A 511 1.74 -17.68 10.80
CA MET A 511 2.44 -16.66 10.00
C MET A 511 1.53 -15.80 9.12
N PHE A 512 0.22 -16.09 9.06
CA PHE A 512 -0.76 -15.12 8.55
C PHE A 512 -0.93 -13.91 9.49
N VAL A 513 -0.49 -14.03 10.74
CA VAL A 513 -0.42 -12.94 11.69
C VAL A 513 1.05 -12.74 12.04
N TRP A 514 1.59 -11.59 11.71
CA TRP A 514 3.01 -11.33 11.91
C TRP A 514 3.33 -11.21 13.41
N PRO A 515 4.54 -11.67 13.84
CA PRO A 515 4.96 -11.47 15.22
C PRO A 515 5.22 -9.98 15.48
N PHE A 516 5.00 -9.55 16.71
CA PHE A 516 5.50 -8.25 17.13
C PHE A 516 7.03 -8.28 17.09
N PRO A 517 7.69 -7.19 16.66
CA PRO A 517 9.14 -7.11 16.67
C PRO A 517 9.68 -7.36 18.08
N GLU A 518 10.76 -8.14 18.19
CA GLU A 518 11.35 -8.51 19.47
C GLU A 518 11.72 -7.28 20.30
N ASN A 519 12.31 -6.27 19.68
CA ASN A 519 12.70 -5.03 20.36
C ASN A 519 11.51 -4.32 20.99
N GLU A 520 10.35 -4.33 20.35
CA GLU A 520 9.14 -3.69 20.88
C GLU A 520 8.62 -4.41 22.13
N VAL A 521 8.60 -5.73 22.09
CA VAL A 521 8.20 -6.54 23.26
C VAL A 521 9.17 -6.36 24.41
N ASN A 522 10.46 -6.22 24.13
CA ASN A 522 11.50 -5.98 25.14
C ASN A 522 11.39 -4.56 25.77
N ILE A 523 11.06 -3.54 24.95
CA ILE A 523 10.90 -2.15 25.42
C ILE A 523 9.57 -1.97 26.16
N ASN A 524 8.48 -2.49 25.60
CA ASN A 524 7.15 -2.44 26.19
C ASN A 524 6.69 -3.84 26.62
N THR A 525 7.04 -4.22 27.84
CA THR A 525 6.71 -5.53 28.41
C THR A 525 5.21 -5.77 28.64
N ASN A 526 4.35 -4.77 28.40
CA ASN A 526 2.90 -4.93 28.39
C ASN A 526 2.37 -5.49 27.08
N ILE A 527 3.20 -5.54 26.02
CA ILE A 527 2.84 -6.16 24.74
C ILE A 527 2.95 -7.68 24.88
N LYS A 528 1.82 -8.35 24.82
CA LYS A 528 1.79 -9.81 24.68
C LYS A 528 2.00 -10.18 23.21
N GLN A 529 2.91 -11.11 22.96
CA GLN A 529 3.16 -11.65 21.61
C GLN A 529 1.91 -12.35 21.04
N ASN A 530 1.84 -12.50 19.73
CA ASN A 530 0.80 -13.27 19.08
C ASN A 530 0.94 -14.76 19.40
N PRO A 531 -0.18 -15.51 19.54
CA PRO A 531 -0.14 -16.94 19.84
C PRO A 531 0.75 -17.74 18.88
N GLY A 532 1.60 -18.57 19.43
CA GLY A 532 2.57 -19.38 18.68
C GLY A 532 3.88 -18.66 18.34
N TRP A 533 4.05 -17.43 18.82
CA TRP A 533 5.27 -16.64 18.66
C TRP A 533 5.97 -16.33 20.01
N GLU A 534 5.47 -16.93 21.12
CA GLU A 534 6.06 -16.76 22.45
C GLU A 534 7.48 -17.36 22.52
#